data_57f8bb3407fc10cfc69ae62c254502bc
#
_entry.id   57f8bb3407fc10cfc69ae62c254502bc
#
_cell.length_a   1.000
_cell.length_b   1.000
_cell.length_c   1.000
_cell.angle_alpha   90.00
_cell.angle_beta   90.00
_cell.angle_gamma   90.00
#
_symmetry.space_group_name_H-M   'P 1'
#
loop_
_entity.id
_entity.type
_entity.pdbx_description
1 polymer ?
#
loop_
_entity_poly.entity_id
_entity_poly.type
_entity_poly.pdbx_seq_one_letter_code
_entity_poly.pdbx_strand_id
1 'polypeptide(L)'
;MKLSVDISELIQLGRKMLPEGVNFLLDETPVVFSPIDIELSAGKEVRIEDLDPGSGLISYQGRQVLLYIRDHTGLYDITVQNGEKGKRFHIAWCRTLDDMRQKNRFERYHATNRVDGLFEIDDGLGRSQDVALKVCMNCLERLNYKGSIDKHQKRVIFKSFSLSEFFSDYSTCFRHMPKGIYDKSNSGYVENWKDISRTTREKANYKCSDCGVNLTSMKSLCDVHHKNGIKYDNSENNLLVLCKDCHRKQPLHEGIFVTQANMASIQRLRSQQGLLKSESWKVIYDLTDPSIHGDINIMEHKGYPPPVPGLELRNAERKIVATIDAAWPNLKVAISLTPVKFEDWKIFSVGELVKEIQSGGSF
;
A
#
# COMPACT_ATOMS: atom_id res chain seq x y z
N MET A 1 -11.07 -5.98 -38.55
CA MET A 1 -9.98 -5.53 -39.44
C MET A 1 -8.70 -5.51 -38.58
N LYS A 2 -7.76 -6.44 -38.81
CA LYS A 2 -6.46 -6.42 -38.08
C LYS A 2 -5.56 -5.48 -38.87
N LEU A 3 -5.16 -4.35 -38.24
CA LEU A 3 -4.09 -3.49 -38.76
C LEU A 3 -2.77 -4.23 -38.62
N SER A 4 -2.13 -4.60 -39.72
CA SER A 4 -0.75 -5.03 -39.73
C SER A 4 0.13 -3.85 -40.16
N VAL A 5 0.99 -3.40 -39.30
CA VAL A 5 1.99 -2.36 -39.60
C VAL A 5 3.30 -3.06 -39.89
N ASP A 6 3.90 -2.80 -41.05
CA ASP A 6 5.23 -3.29 -41.37
C ASP A 6 6.28 -2.44 -40.65
N ILE A 7 6.98 -3.04 -39.68
CA ILE A 7 8.05 -2.40 -38.88
C ILE A 7 9.45 -2.92 -39.25
N SER A 8 9.59 -3.59 -40.42
CA SER A 8 10.83 -4.25 -40.82
C SER A 8 12.03 -3.29 -40.91
N GLU A 9 11.82 -2.04 -41.38
CA GLU A 9 12.84 -1.03 -41.44
C GLU A 9 13.30 -0.55 -40.05
N LEU A 10 12.36 -0.40 -39.12
CA LEU A 10 12.65 -0.07 -37.73
C LEU A 10 13.47 -1.17 -37.02
N ILE A 11 13.16 -2.42 -37.30
CA ILE A 11 13.93 -3.58 -36.79
C ILE A 11 15.35 -3.59 -37.37
N GLN A 12 15.52 -3.27 -38.68
CA GLN A 12 16.84 -3.18 -39.33
C GLN A 12 17.67 -2.03 -38.74
N LEU A 13 17.08 -0.87 -38.51
CA LEU A 13 17.72 0.27 -37.86
C LEU A 13 18.14 -0.07 -36.42
N GLY A 14 17.27 -0.72 -35.65
CA GLY A 14 17.58 -1.18 -34.30
C GLY A 14 18.77 -2.15 -34.27
N ARG A 15 18.85 -3.11 -35.22
CA ARG A 15 19.99 -4.02 -35.36
C ARG A 15 21.28 -3.33 -35.76
N LYS A 16 21.23 -2.24 -36.55
CA LYS A 16 22.38 -1.44 -36.86
C LYS A 16 22.93 -0.63 -35.69
N MET A 17 22.01 -0.17 -34.80
CA MET A 17 22.38 0.59 -33.60
C MET A 17 22.90 -0.31 -32.48
N LEU A 18 22.44 -1.56 -32.40
CA LEU A 18 22.86 -2.53 -31.39
C LEU A 18 23.01 -3.93 -32.03
N PRO A 19 24.15 -4.28 -32.60
CA PRO A 19 24.37 -5.53 -33.34
C PRO A 19 24.18 -6.80 -32.49
N GLU A 20 24.43 -6.71 -31.17
CA GLU A 20 24.35 -7.85 -30.25
C GLU A 20 22.94 -8.13 -29.76
N GLY A 21 21.96 -7.30 -30.12
CA GLY A 21 20.56 -7.43 -29.67
C GLY A 21 20.41 -7.30 -28.17
N VAL A 22 19.47 -6.47 -27.74
CA VAL A 22 19.03 -6.47 -26.33
C VAL A 22 17.99 -7.58 -26.21
N ASN A 23 18.23 -8.57 -25.36
CA ASN A 23 17.17 -9.47 -24.93
C ASN A 23 16.17 -8.68 -24.09
N PHE A 24 15.16 -8.12 -24.73
CA PHE A 24 13.99 -7.63 -24.04
C PHE A 24 13.26 -8.87 -23.48
N LEU A 25 13.40 -9.11 -22.19
CA LEU A 25 12.48 -9.99 -21.50
C LEU A 25 11.12 -9.29 -21.50
N LEU A 26 10.21 -9.81 -22.32
CA LEU A 26 8.81 -9.40 -22.43
C LEU A 26 7.97 -9.64 -21.15
N ASP A 27 8.62 -9.92 -20.01
CA ASP A 27 7.96 -10.09 -18.72
C ASP A 27 7.57 -8.76 -18.04
N GLU A 28 7.97 -7.62 -18.61
CA GLU A 28 7.43 -6.33 -18.21
C GLU A 28 6.28 -6.01 -19.16
N THR A 29 5.05 -6.29 -18.75
CA THR A 29 3.89 -5.65 -19.37
C THR A 29 4.18 -4.15 -19.43
N PRO A 30 4.19 -3.53 -20.65
CA PRO A 30 4.45 -2.11 -20.74
C PRO A 30 3.49 -1.39 -19.80
N VAL A 31 4.01 -0.48 -18.99
CA VAL A 31 3.18 0.35 -18.11
C VAL A 31 2.35 1.24 -19.03
N VAL A 32 1.17 0.74 -19.41
CA VAL A 32 0.20 1.52 -20.18
C VAL A 32 -0.38 2.54 -19.20
N PHE A 33 0.10 3.77 -19.26
CA PHE A 33 -0.54 4.88 -18.59
C PHE A 33 -1.90 5.09 -19.25
N SER A 34 -2.97 4.89 -18.50
CA SER A 34 -4.28 5.31 -18.98
C SER A 34 -4.36 6.84 -18.95
N PRO A 35 -5.20 7.47 -19.80
CA PRO A 35 -5.36 8.92 -19.78
C PRO A 35 -5.60 9.50 -18.38
N ILE A 36 -6.35 8.79 -17.54
CA ILE A 36 -6.64 9.20 -16.16
C ILE A 36 -5.39 9.23 -15.28
N ASP A 37 -4.42 8.33 -15.49
CA ASP A 37 -3.18 8.31 -14.71
C ASP A 37 -2.32 9.53 -15.03
N ILE A 38 -2.33 10.00 -16.28
CA ILE A 38 -1.64 11.23 -16.71
C ILE A 38 -2.30 12.47 -16.11
N GLU A 39 -3.62 12.57 -16.17
CA GLU A 39 -4.37 13.68 -15.57
C GLU A 39 -4.13 13.77 -14.06
N LEU A 40 -4.17 12.66 -13.36
CA LEU A 40 -3.92 12.60 -11.92
C LEU A 40 -2.46 12.95 -11.56
N SER A 41 -1.49 12.65 -12.42
CA SER A 41 -0.09 13.01 -12.16
C SER A 41 0.15 14.52 -12.23
N ALA A 42 -0.64 15.23 -13.04
CA ALA A 42 -0.62 16.69 -13.15
C ALA A 42 -1.46 17.40 -12.06
N GLY A 43 -2.24 16.64 -11.28
CA GLY A 43 -3.16 17.20 -10.29
C GLY A 43 -4.50 17.59 -10.95
N LYS A 44 -5.53 16.77 -10.73
CA LYS A 44 -6.86 16.93 -11.31
C LYS A 44 -7.83 17.51 -10.29
N GLU A 45 -8.56 18.56 -10.64
CA GLU A 45 -9.73 18.98 -9.88
C GLU A 45 -10.74 17.83 -9.78
N VAL A 46 -11.27 17.58 -8.60
CA VAL A 46 -12.21 16.50 -8.36
C VAL A 46 -13.43 16.98 -7.60
N ARG A 47 -14.59 16.47 -7.98
CA ARG A 47 -15.81 16.65 -7.20
C ARG A 47 -15.89 15.58 -6.12
N ILE A 48 -16.58 15.91 -5.05
CA ILE A 48 -16.74 14.97 -3.93
C ILE A 48 -17.48 13.70 -4.34
N GLU A 49 -18.43 13.82 -5.27
CA GLU A 49 -19.24 12.72 -5.76
C GLU A 49 -18.44 11.71 -6.57
N ASP A 50 -17.31 12.15 -7.14
CA ASP A 50 -16.42 11.34 -7.95
C ASP A 50 -15.43 10.51 -7.11
N LEU A 51 -15.37 10.78 -5.81
CA LEU A 51 -14.47 10.11 -4.89
C LEU A 51 -15.17 8.95 -4.18
N ASP A 52 -14.48 7.82 -4.09
CA ASP A 52 -14.94 6.66 -3.35
C ASP A 52 -14.14 6.53 -2.04
N PRO A 53 -14.77 6.78 -0.87
CA PRO A 53 -14.16 6.58 0.44
C PRO A 53 -14.36 5.15 0.98
N GLY A 54 -14.90 4.22 0.17
CA GLY A 54 -15.43 2.94 0.63
C GLY A 54 -14.44 1.98 1.30
N SER A 55 -13.13 2.20 1.14
CA SER A 55 -12.08 1.43 1.82
C SER A 55 -11.44 2.18 3.00
N GLY A 56 -12.02 3.29 3.45
CA GLY A 56 -11.40 4.20 4.43
C GLY A 56 -10.28 5.08 3.82
N LEU A 57 -9.76 4.71 2.67
CA LEU A 57 -8.81 5.45 1.86
C LEU A 57 -9.55 6.15 0.72
N ILE A 58 -8.90 7.12 0.08
CA ILE A 58 -9.55 7.91 -0.97
C ILE A 58 -9.18 7.33 -2.34
N SER A 59 -10.18 6.98 -3.14
CA SER A 59 -9.98 6.57 -4.51
C SER A 59 -10.81 7.40 -5.50
N TYR A 60 -10.31 7.50 -6.72
CA TYR A 60 -10.96 8.15 -7.86
C TYR A 60 -10.97 7.18 -9.04
N GLN A 61 -12.15 6.78 -9.50
CA GLN A 61 -12.30 5.77 -10.56
C GLN A 61 -11.48 4.50 -10.32
N GLY A 62 -11.48 4.00 -9.07
CA GLY A 62 -10.77 2.79 -8.67
C GLY A 62 -9.25 2.95 -8.50
N ARG A 63 -8.72 4.17 -8.63
CA ARG A 63 -7.30 4.49 -8.39
C ARG A 63 -7.12 5.20 -7.07
N GLN A 64 -6.09 4.81 -6.33
CA GLN A 64 -5.67 5.55 -5.14
C GLN A 64 -5.26 6.95 -5.51
N VAL A 65 -5.76 7.92 -4.75
CA VAL A 65 -5.38 9.32 -4.91
C VAL A 65 -5.07 9.96 -3.57
N LEU A 66 -4.25 11.00 -3.63
CA LEU A 66 -4.02 11.94 -2.54
C LEU A 66 -4.80 13.22 -2.86
N LEU A 67 -5.43 13.82 -1.86
CA LEU A 67 -6.10 15.11 -2.03
C LEU A 67 -5.26 16.22 -1.42
N TYR A 68 -5.08 17.30 -2.16
CA TYR A 68 -4.38 18.51 -1.68
C TYR A 68 -5.04 19.76 -2.23
N ILE A 69 -4.71 20.89 -1.66
CA ILE A 69 -5.17 22.21 -2.15
C ILE A 69 -3.99 22.85 -2.89
N ARG A 70 -4.15 23.10 -4.19
CA ARG A 70 -3.14 23.72 -5.04
C ARG A 70 -2.95 25.20 -4.70
N ASP A 71 -4.05 25.97 -4.56
CA ASP A 71 -4.01 27.38 -4.20
C ASP A 71 -3.37 27.62 -2.81
N HIS A 72 -2.22 28.26 -2.78
CA HIS A 72 -1.52 28.70 -1.58
C HIS A 72 -1.41 30.24 -1.51
N THR A 73 -2.36 30.97 -2.10
CA THR A 73 -2.42 32.44 -2.02
C THR A 73 -2.21 32.92 -0.57
N GLY A 74 -1.27 33.83 -0.37
CA GLY A 74 -0.89 34.33 0.95
C GLY A 74 0.02 33.43 1.79
N LEU A 75 0.25 32.17 1.38
CA LEU A 75 1.14 31.22 2.05
C LEU A 75 2.24 30.69 1.12
N TYR A 76 2.23 31.06 -0.16
CA TYR A 76 3.07 30.49 -1.19
C TYR A 76 4.57 30.55 -0.84
N ASP A 77 5.12 31.74 -0.62
CA ASP A 77 6.55 31.93 -0.38
C ASP A 77 7.02 31.21 0.91
N ILE A 78 6.18 31.20 1.95
CA ILE A 78 6.49 30.49 3.19
C ILE A 78 6.44 28.99 2.97
N THR A 79 5.49 28.48 2.16
CA THR A 79 5.34 27.05 1.86
C THR A 79 6.47 26.56 0.98
N VAL A 80 6.92 27.34 0.00
CA VAL A 80 8.08 27.01 -0.85
C VAL A 80 9.34 26.86 0.00
N GLN A 81 9.56 27.75 0.98
CA GLN A 81 10.71 27.66 1.88
C GLN A 81 10.58 26.50 2.87
N ASN A 82 9.36 26.20 3.33
CA ASN A 82 9.09 25.14 4.30
C ASN A 82 7.68 24.56 4.10
N GLY A 83 7.59 23.45 3.39
CA GLY A 83 6.33 22.77 3.12
C GLY A 83 5.54 22.37 4.37
N GLU A 84 6.18 22.31 5.56
CA GLU A 84 5.47 22.09 6.83
C GLU A 84 4.52 23.23 7.19
N LYS A 85 4.71 24.42 6.66
CA LYS A 85 3.85 25.57 6.88
C LYS A 85 2.69 25.66 5.87
N GLY A 86 2.74 24.82 4.83
CA GLY A 86 1.69 24.76 3.80
C GLY A 86 0.42 24.04 4.24
N LYS A 87 -0.56 24.05 3.35
CA LYS A 87 -1.78 23.25 3.49
C LYS A 87 -1.45 21.77 3.43
N ARG A 88 -2.19 20.95 4.19
CA ARG A 88 -1.92 19.51 4.34
C ARG A 88 -2.53 18.72 3.19
N PHE A 89 -1.88 17.61 2.80
CA PHE A 89 -2.52 16.64 1.91
C PHE A 89 -3.24 15.54 2.71
N HIS A 90 -4.18 14.88 2.07
CA HIS A 90 -5.03 13.86 2.67
C HIS A 90 -4.86 12.51 1.98
N ILE A 91 -4.81 11.44 2.77
CA ILE A 91 -4.66 10.04 2.34
C ILE A 91 -5.91 9.21 2.64
N ALA A 92 -6.77 9.72 3.52
CA ALA A 92 -7.97 9.05 3.97
C ALA A 92 -9.11 10.06 4.14
N TRP A 93 -10.36 9.59 4.12
CA TRP A 93 -11.52 10.41 4.39
C TRP A 93 -11.57 10.75 5.88
N CYS A 94 -11.15 11.95 6.24
CA CYS A 94 -11.00 12.39 7.61
C CYS A 94 -11.95 13.56 7.96
N ARG A 95 -12.04 13.87 9.24
CA ARG A 95 -12.88 14.98 9.75
C ARG A 95 -12.64 16.32 9.04
N THR A 96 -11.40 16.62 8.65
CA THR A 96 -11.12 17.87 7.89
C THR A 96 -11.85 17.91 6.56
N LEU A 97 -11.90 16.78 5.84
CA LEU A 97 -12.62 16.70 4.56
C LEU A 97 -14.14 16.80 4.77
N ASP A 98 -14.67 16.20 5.85
CA ASP A 98 -16.07 16.36 6.23
C ASP A 98 -16.41 17.83 6.53
N ASP A 99 -15.56 18.53 7.29
CA ASP A 99 -15.74 19.96 7.59
C ASP A 99 -15.70 20.82 6.32
N MET A 100 -14.80 20.50 5.38
CA MET A 100 -14.71 21.20 4.09
C MET A 100 -15.92 20.95 3.22
N ARG A 101 -16.45 19.74 3.21
CA ARG A 101 -17.70 19.38 2.52
C ARG A 101 -18.89 20.17 3.08
N GLN A 102 -19.04 20.18 4.40
CA GLN A 102 -20.14 20.89 5.08
C GLN A 102 -20.10 22.41 4.83
N LYS A 103 -18.88 22.97 4.65
CA LYS A 103 -18.67 24.39 4.35
C LYS A 103 -18.74 24.73 2.87
N ASN A 104 -19.10 23.78 2.00
CA ASN A 104 -19.10 23.93 0.53
C ASN A 104 -17.77 24.48 -0.01
N ARG A 105 -16.62 23.93 0.47
CA ARG A 105 -15.26 24.34 0.08
C ARG A 105 -14.47 23.17 -0.49
N PHE A 106 -15.13 22.13 -0.95
CA PHE A 106 -14.47 20.92 -1.44
C PHE A 106 -13.89 21.11 -2.85
N GLU A 107 -14.44 22.03 -3.64
CA GLU A 107 -13.98 22.39 -4.98
C GLU A 107 -12.53 22.87 -5.04
N ARG A 108 -11.93 23.16 -3.89
CA ARG A 108 -10.52 23.58 -3.78
C ARG A 108 -9.53 22.42 -3.84
N TYR A 109 -10.03 21.19 -3.76
CA TYR A 109 -9.16 20.00 -3.72
C TYR A 109 -8.83 19.50 -5.11
N HIS A 110 -7.57 19.15 -5.28
CA HIS A 110 -7.03 18.43 -6.43
C HIS A 110 -6.67 17.01 -6.00
N ALA A 111 -6.95 16.03 -6.85
CA ALA A 111 -6.50 14.66 -6.68
C ALA A 111 -5.20 14.43 -7.46
N THR A 112 -4.26 13.73 -6.84
CA THR A 112 -3.03 13.30 -7.51
C THR A 112 -2.70 11.85 -7.17
N ASN A 113 -2.04 11.15 -8.09
CA ASN A 113 -1.49 9.81 -7.89
C ASN A 113 0.05 9.84 -7.70
N ARG A 114 0.65 11.00 -7.49
CA ARG A 114 2.10 11.14 -7.27
C ARG A 114 2.50 10.49 -5.95
N VAL A 115 3.61 9.78 -5.98
CA VAL A 115 4.15 9.04 -4.82
C VAL A 115 5.45 9.63 -4.30
N ASP A 116 6.01 10.61 -5.01
CA ASP A 116 7.24 11.31 -4.64
C ASP A 116 7.05 12.30 -3.46
N GLY A 117 5.80 12.54 -3.03
CA GLY A 117 5.47 13.47 -1.96
C GLY A 117 5.57 14.94 -2.37
N LEU A 118 5.76 15.22 -3.66
CA LEU A 118 5.77 16.56 -4.22
C LEU A 118 4.40 16.92 -4.77
N PHE A 119 3.95 18.13 -4.47
CA PHE A 119 2.64 18.67 -4.86
C PHE A 119 2.83 20.01 -5.54
N GLU A 120 2.24 20.20 -6.71
CA GLU A 120 2.26 21.48 -7.38
C GLU A 120 1.34 22.46 -6.64
N ILE A 121 1.91 23.56 -6.13
CA ILE A 121 1.19 24.65 -5.48
C ILE A 121 1.32 25.93 -6.30
N ASP A 122 0.34 26.82 -6.20
CA ASP A 122 0.36 28.12 -6.87
C ASP A 122 0.00 29.28 -5.92
N ASP A 123 0.27 30.50 -6.36
CA ASP A 123 -0.02 31.73 -5.63
C ASP A 123 -1.27 32.46 -6.14
N GLY A 124 -1.99 31.87 -7.10
CA GLY A 124 -3.12 32.52 -7.78
C GLY A 124 -2.74 33.68 -8.72
N LEU A 125 -1.44 33.98 -8.86
CA LEU A 125 -0.90 35.06 -9.70
C LEU A 125 -0.03 34.53 -10.85
N GLY A 126 0.01 33.23 -11.05
CA GLY A 126 0.71 32.56 -12.16
C GLY A 126 2.07 31.94 -11.79
N ARG A 127 2.53 32.05 -10.52
CA ARG A 127 3.69 31.28 -10.05
C ARG A 127 3.24 29.92 -9.57
N SER A 128 3.91 28.85 -10.01
CA SER A 128 3.70 27.50 -9.48
C SER A 128 5.03 26.81 -9.20
N GLN A 129 5.03 25.89 -8.23
CA GLN A 129 6.20 25.11 -7.86
C GLN A 129 5.79 23.81 -7.18
N ASP A 130 6.57 22.76 -7.41
CA ASP A 130 6.47 21.49 -6.68
C ASP A 130 7.07 21.63 -5.28
N VAL A 131 6.31 21.29 -4.25
CA VAL A 131 6.73 21.39 -2.84
C VAL A 131 6.33 20.13 -2.07
N ALA A 132 7.22 19.67 -1.19
CA ALA A 132 6.94 18.56 -0.29
C ALA A 132 6.00 19.04 0.85
N LEU A 133 4.72 18.73 0.72
CA LEU A 133 3.72 19.03 1.76
C LEU A 133 3.72 17.93 2.84
N LYS A 134 3.12 18.21 3.98
CA LYS A 134 2.92 17.24 5.07
C LYS A 134 1.51 16.65 5.06
N VAL A 135 1.40 15.41 5.51
CA VAL A 135 0.13 14.71 5.66
C VAL A 135 -0.80 15.39 6.69
N CYS A 136 -2.10 15.24 6.51
CA CYS A 136 -3.09 15.68 7.49
C CYS A 136 -3.05 14.77 8.75
N MET A 137 -2.93 15.37 9.94
CA MET A 137 -2.92 14.61 11.20
C MET A 137 -4.26 13.89 11.46
N ASN A 138 -5.38 14.45 10.99
CA ASN A 138 -6.68 13.78 11.11
C ASN A 138 -6.79 12.54 10.19
N CYS A 139 -6.03 12.49 9.09
CA CYS A 139 -5.93 11.28 8.28
C CYS A 139 -5.17 10.17 9.03
N LEU A 140 -4.05 10.50 9.67
CA LEU A 140 -3.29 9.54 10.47
C LEU A 140 -4.16 8.98 11.61
N GLU A 141 -4.85 9.86 12.33
CA GLU A 141 -5.76 9.48 13.42
C GLU A 141 -6.93 8.63 12.93
N ARG A 142 -7.49 8.95 11.76
CA ARG A 142 -8.59 8.21 11.13
C ARG A 142 -8.22 6.75 10.84
N LEU A 143 -6.99 6.52 10.44
CA LEU A 143 -6.44 5.19 10.17
C LEU A 143 -5.77 4.56 11.39
N ASN A 144 -5.68 5.28 12.50
CA ASN A 144 -4.81 4.92 13.63
C ASN A 144 -3.42 4.46 13.14
N TYR A 145 -2.88 5.18 12.13
CA TYR A 145 -1.60 4.83 11.50
C TYR A 145 -0.51 4.75 12.55
N LYS A 146 0.10 3.57 12.71
CA LYS A 146 1.15 3.27 13.71
C LYS A 146 0.75 3.64 15.16
N GLY A 147 -0.54 3.62 15.48
CA GLY A 147 -1.04 3.98 16.82
C GLY A 147 -1.21 5.49 17.04
N SER A 148 -1.41 6.27 15.98
CA SER A 148 -1.49 7.74 16.01
C SER A 148 -2.70 8.33 16.78
N ILE A 149 -3.62 7.51 17.27
CA ILE A 149 -4.65 7.94 18.22
C ILE A 149 -4.01 8.38 19.55
N ASP A 150 -2.91 7.76 19.95
CA ASP A 150 -2.13 8.21 21.08
C ASP A 150 -1.55 9.61 20.84
N LYS A 151 -1.90 10.56 21.73
CA LYS A 151 -1.50 11.97 21.59
C LYS A 151 0.01 12.17 21.67
N HIS A 152 0.72 11.34 22.43
CA HIS A 152 2.19 11.43 22.58
C HIS A 152 2.89 10.91 21.32
N GLN A 153 2.41 9.82 20.75
CA GLN A 153 2.99 9.24 19.53
C GLN A 153 2.62 10.02 18.27
N LYS A 154 1.44 10.63 18.22
CA LYS A 154 0.91 11.33 17.04
C LYS A 154 1.89 12.34 16.42
N ARG A 155 2.59 13.13 17.27
CA ARG A 155 3.56 14.13 16.77
C ARG A 155 4.82 13.49 16.19
N VAL A 156 5.27 12.39 16.80
CA VAL A 156 6.45 11.63 16.31
C VAL A 156 6.10 11.01 14.96
N ILE A 157 4.97 10.33 14.88
CA ILE A 157 4.46 9.70 13.65
C ILE A 157 4.28 10.73 12.53
N PHE A 158 3.69 11.90 12.84
CA PHE A 158 3.51 12.99 11.87
C PHE A 158 4.86 13.48 11.30
N LYS A 159 5.89 13.63 12.14
CA LYS A 159 7.22 14.09 11.71
C LYS A 159 7.94 13.05 10.85
N SER A 160 7.85 11.78 11.23
CA SER A 160 8.51 10.65 10.55
C SER A 160 7.67 10.05 9.42
N PHE A 161 6.50 10.59 9.11
CA PHE A 161 5.63 10.03 8.07
C PHE A 161 6.34 10.01 6.72
N SER A 162 6.40 8.83 6.13
CA SER A 162 6.88 8.57 4.78
C SER A 162 5.70 8.13 3.90
N LEU A 163 5.51 8.81 2.78
CA LEU A 163 4.47 8.44 1.82
C LEU A 163 4.77 7.10 1.14
N SER A 164 6.05 6.81 0.89
CA SER A 164 6.50 5.54 0.32
C SER A 164 6.20 4.37 1.28
N GLU A 165 6.51 4.53 2.57
CA GLU A 165 6.17 3.55 3.60
C GLU A 165 4.66 3.35 3.71
N PHE A 166 3.88 4.43 3.71
CA PHE A 166 2.42 4.35 3.73
C PHE A 166 1.89 3.53 2.54
N PHE A 167 2.36 3.78 1.32
CA PHE A 167 1.94 3.01 0.16
C PHE A 167 2.36 1.54 0.24
N SER A 168 3.51 1.24 0.83
CA SER A 168 3.95 -0.13 1.07
C SER A 168 3.02 -0.84 2.06
N ASP A 169 2.72 -0.21 3.20
CA ASP A 169 1.85 -0.77 4.25
C ASP A 169 0.42 -1.01 3.75
N TYR A 170 -0.11 -0.10 2.94
CA TYR A 170 -1.49 -0.12 2.46
C TYR A 170 -1.64 -0.65 1.03
N SER A 171 -0.59 -1.22 0.44
CA SER A 171 -0.58 -1.66 -0.97
C SER A 171 -1.68 -2.67 -1.33
N THR A 172 -2.10 -3.48 -0.37
CA THR A 172 -3.18 -4.48 -0.52
C THR A 172 -4.57 -3.86 -0.61
N CYS A 173 -4.74 -2.62 -0.11
CA CYS A 173 -6.01 -1.90 -0.18
C CYS A 173 -6.31 -1.35 -1.57
N PHE A 174 -5.31 -1.29 -2.47
CA PHE A 174 -5.44 -0.65 -3.76
C PHE A 174 -5.53 -1.65 -4.90
N ARG A 175 -6.58 -1.52 -5.71
CA ARG A 175 -6.70 -2.31 -6.95
C ARG A 175 -5.64 -1.89 -7.97
N HIS A 176 -5.32 -0.60 -8.02
CA HIS A 176 -4.32 -0.02 -8.89
C HIS A 176 -3.41 0.90 -8.07
N MET A 177 -2.19 0.44 -7.81
CA MET A 177 -1.18 1.27 -7.14
C MET A 177 -0.84 2.49 -8.00
N PRO A 178 -0.55 3.65 -7.37
CA PRO A 178 -0.02 4.79 -8.09
C PRO A 178 1.24 4.37 -8.82
N LYS A 179 1.25 4.53 -10.14
CA LYS A 179 2.43 4.26 -10.96
C LYS A 179 3.31 5.50 -10.96
N GLY A 180 3.95 5.79 -9.84
CA GLY A 180 5.04 6.76 -9.81
C GLY A 180 6.17 6.29 -10.70
N ILE A 181 6.95 7.21 -11.23
CA ILE A 181 8.23 6.92 -11.86
C ILE A 181 9.13 6.43 -10.70
N TYR A 182 9.02 5.13 -10.37
CA TYR A 182 10.04 4.51 -9.57
C TYR A 182 11.26 4.45 -10.47
N ASP A 183 12.28 5.20 -10.11
CA ASP A 183 13.59 4.99 -10.65
C ASP A 183 13.98 3.53 -10.34
N LYS A 184 13.70 2.65 -11.31
CA LYS A 184 14.23 1.30 -11.34
C LYS A 184 15.72 1.41 -11.67
N SER A 185 16.47 2.19 -10.90
CA SER A 185 17.90 2.06 -10.91
C SER A 185 18.20 0.65 -10.39
N ASN A 186 18.33 -0.29 -11.31
CA ASN A 186 18.92 -1.62 -11.09
C ASN A 186 20.38 -1.50 -10.61
N SER A 187 20.78 -0.32 -10.18
CA SER A 187 22.09 -0.01 -9.68
C SER A 187 22.30 -0.76 -8.36
N GLY A 188 23.11 -1.78 -8.41
CA GLY A 188 23.60 -2.46 -7.22
C GLY A 188 23.44 -3.98 -7.19
N TYR A 189 22.68 -4.62 -8.07
CA TYR A 189 22.71 -6.08 -8.22
C TYR A 189 23.85 -6.50 -9.17
N VAL A 190 24.47 -7.64 -8.87
CA VAL A 190 25.45 -8.27 -9.75
C VAL A 190 24.75 -8.91 -10.97
N GLU A 191 25.47 -9.07 -12.10
CA GLU A 191 24.89 -9.62 -13.35
C GLU A 191 24.24 -10.99 -13.16
N ASN A 192 24.84 -11.86 -12.33
CA ASN A 192 24.34 -13.21 -12.05
C ASN A 192 23.34 -13.26 -10.87
N TRP A 193 22.73 -12.14 -10.45
CA TRP A 193 21.78 -12.08 -9.34
C TRP A 193 20.61 -13.05 -9.51
N LYS A 194 20.10 -13.25 -10.72
CA LYS A 194 19.00 -14.18 -10.98
C LYS A 194 19.34 -15.61 -10.57
N ASP A 195 20.57 -16.06 -10.84
CA ASP A 195 21.03 -17.40 -10.48
C ASP A 195 21.31 -17.53 -8.99
N ILE A 196 21.92 -16.51 -8.37
CA ILE A 196 22.13 -16.45 -6.92
C ILE A 196 20.80 -16.52 -6.20
N SER A 197 19.85 -15.66 -6.58
CA SER A 197 18.52 -15.61 -5.97
C SER A 197 17.76 -16.93 -6.13
N ARG A 198 17.83 -17.57 -7.31
CA ARG A 198 17.23 -18.88 -7.55
C ARG A 198 17.84 -19.95 -6.63
N THR A 199 19.16 -20.07 -6.64
CA THR A 199 19.88 -21.08 -5.83
C THR A 199 19.63 -20.87 -4.33
N THR A 200 19.58 -19.61 -3.86
CA THR A 200 19.30 -19.29 -2.45
C THR A 200 17.89 -19.74 -2.05
N ARG A 201 16.88 -19.51 -2.89
CA ARG A 201 15.51 -19.96 -2.64
C ARG A 201 15.39 -21.49 -2.68
N GLU A 202 16.09 -22.13 -3.59
CA GLU A 202 16.12 -23.61 -3.70
C GLU A 202 16.79 -24.24 -2.47
N LYS A 203 17.94 -23.72 -2.02
CA LYS A 203 18.61 -24.17 -0.79
C LYS A 203 17.70 -24.05 0.44
N ALA A 204 16.90 -22.99 0.52
CA ALA A 204 15.92 -22.78 1.60
C ALA A 204 14.61 -23.55 1.40
N ASN A 205 14.50 -24.39 0.35
CA ASN A 205 13.26 -25.10 -0.01
C ASN A 205 12.04 -24.15 -0.11
N TYR A 206 12.25 -22.92 -0.57
CA TYR A 206 11.23 -21.86 -0.69
C TYR A 206 10.48 -21.61 0.62
N LYS A 207 11.12 -21.83 1.76
CA LYS A 207 10.53 -21.58 3.09
C LYS A 207 10.90 -20.18 3.58
N CYS A 208 9.88 -19.40 3.95
CA CYS A 208 10.09 -18.07 4.53
C CYS A 208 10.79 -18.18 5.90
N SER A 209 11.89 -17.45 6.09
CA SER A 209 12.67 -17.48 7.34
C SER A 209 11.94 -16.83 8.52
N ASP A 210 11.03 -15.87 8.27
CA ASP A 210 10.29 -15.20 9.35
C ASP A 210 9.04 -15.99 9.75
N CYS A 211 8.05 -16.11 8.86
CA CYS A 211 6.77 -16.74 9.21
C CYS A 211 6.72 -18.25 8.96
N GLY A 212 7.76 -18.86 8.39
CA GLY A 212 7.86 -20.29 8.17
C GLY A 212 7.03 -20.84 7.01
N VAL A 213 6.26 -20.03 6.28
CA VAL A 213 5.42 -20.50 5.17
C VAL A 213 6.28 -21.11 4.06
N ASN A 214 5.90 -22.30 3.60
CA ASN A 214 6.50 -22.94 2.44
C ASN A 214 5.79 -22.49 1.17
N LEU A 215 6.56 -21.95 0.23
CA LEU A 215 6.08 -21.33 -1.01
C LEU A 215 6.43 -22.19 -2.26
N THR A 216 6.77 -23.45 -2.10
CA THR A 216 7.18 -24.33 -3.22
C THR A 216 6.12 -24.40 -4.32
N SER A 217 4.83 -24.35 -3.95
CA SER A 217 3.70 -24.31 -4.89
C SER A 217 3.48 -22.95 -5.56
N MET A 218 4.04 -21.85 -5.00
CA MET A 218 3.88 -20.47 -5.46
C MET A 218 5.21 -19.70 -5.37
N LYS A 219 6.22 -20.19 -6.10
CA LYS A 219 7.61 -19.67 -6.05
C LYS A 219 7.74 -18.17 -6.34
N SER A 220 6.81 -17.60 -7.10
CA SER A 220 6.76 -16.15 -7.39
C SER A 220 6.47 -15.26 -6.17
N LEU A 221 5.97 -15.84 -5.08
CA LEU A 221 5.74 -15.17 -3.82
C LEU A 221 6.94 -15.19 -2.87
N CYS A 222 8.06 -15.78 -3.32
CA CYS A 222 9.28 -15.97 -2.55
C CYS A 222 10.39 -15.05 -3.06
N ASP A 223 10.87 -14.16 -2.21
CA ASP A 223 11.93 -13.20 -2.51
C ASP A 223 13.20 -13.52 -1.73
N VAL A 224 14.33 -12.93 -2.14
CA VAL A 224 15.60 -12.93 -1.40
C VAL A 224 15.93 -11.52 -0.97
N HIS A 225 16.15 -11.33 0.31
CA HIS A 225 16.41 -10.07 0.98
C HIS A 225 17.88 -9.98 1.39
N HIS A 226 18.51 -8.80 1.20
CA HIS A 226 19.84 -8.49 1.72
C HIS A 226 19.72 -7.82 3.09
N LYS A 227 20.12 -8.51 4.17
CA LYS A 227 19.97 -8.02 5.56
C LYS A 227 20.62 -6.66 5.81
N ASN A 228 21.78 -6.43 5.19
CA ASN A 228 22.52 -5.16 5.31
C ASN A 228 22.12 -4.09 4.29
N GLY A 229 21.14 -4.37 3.42
CA GLY A 229 20.69 -3.47 2.35
C GLY A 229 21.65 -3.33 1.16
N ILE A 230 22.81 -4.01 1.18
CA ILE A 230 23.85 -3.91 0.14
C ILE A 230 23.60 -4.97 -0.93
N LYS A 231 23.08 -4.57 -2.09
CA LYS A 231 22.62 -5.47 -3.16
C LYS A 231 23.71 -6.28 -3.87
N TYR A 232 24.98 -5.94 -3.71
CA TYR A 232 26.11 -6.67 -4.28
C TYR A 232 26.77 -7.62 -3.26
N ASP A 233 26.42 -7.54 -1.97
CA ASP A 233 26.93 -8.46 -0.95
C ASP A 233 26.07 -9.71 -0.90
N ASN A 234 26.44 -10.71 -1.70
CA ASN A 234 25.72 -11.97 -1.85
C ASN A 234 26.27 -13.09 -0.94
N SER A 235 26.94 -12.73 0.16
CA SER A 235 27.35 -13.71 1.16
C SER A 235 26.14 -14.45 1.75
N GLU A 236 26.25 -15.75 1.96
CA GLU A 236 25.13 -16.58 2.46
C GLU A 236 24.55 -16.05 3.79
N ASN A 237 25.39 -15.50 4.65
CA ASN A 237 24.94 -14.93 5.92
C ASN A 237 24.15 -13.62 5.76
N ASN A 238 24.28 -12.93 4.63
CA ASN A 238 23.57 -11.70 4.32
C ASN A 238 22.24 -11.92 3.61
N LEU A 239 22.05 -13.07 2.97
CA LEU A 239 20.84 -13.37 2.22
C LEU A 239 19.78 -14.06 3.09
N LEU A 240 18.54 -13.61 2.99
CA LEU A 240 17.39 -14.13 3.73
C LEU A 240 16.25 -14.44 2.75
N VAL A 241 15.69 -15.64 2.84
CA VAL A 241 14.55 -16.04 2.00
C VAL A 241 13.26 -15.66 2.71
N LEU A 242 12.42 -14.83 2.10
CA LEU A 242 11.19 -14.31 2.68
C LEU A 242 10.00 -14.47 1.72
N CYS A 243 8.79 -14.61 2.26
CA CYS A 243 7.60 -14.34 1.47
C CYS A 243 7.45 -12.84 1.23
N LYS A 244 6.73 -12.45 0.18
CA LYS A 244 6.54 -11.02 -0.15
C LYS A 244 5.97 -10.19 1.00
N ASP A 245 5.08 -10.76 1.82
CA ASP A 245 4.52 -10.08 2.99
C ASP A 245 5.59 -9.83 4.07
N CYS A 246 6.39 -10.82 4.44
CA CYS A 246 7.49 -10.63 5.38
C CYS A 246 8.59 -9.72 4.81
N HIS A 247 8.83 -9.78 3.50
CA HIS A 247 9.83 -8.95 2.83
C HIS A 247 9.49 -7.46 2.90
N ARG A 248 8.24 -7.05 2.63
CA ARG A 248 7.81 -5.64 2.73
C ARG A 248 7.88 -5.08 4.16
N LYS A 249 7.86 -5.95 5.18
CA LYS A 249 7.96 -5.57 6.60
C LYS A 249 9.41 -5.42 7.08
N GLN A 250 10.40 -5.74 6.24
CA GLN A 250 11.81 -5.56 6.61
C GLN A 250 12.20 -4.07 6.63
N PRO A 251 13.11 -3.65 7.52
CA PRO A 251 13.64 -2.29 7.51
C PRO A 251 14.23 -1.92 6.15
N LEU A 252 14.13 -0.65 5.77
CA LEU A 252 14.66 -0.08 4.51
C LEU A 252 14.04 -0.67 3.22
N HIS A 253 12.88 -1.32 3.30
CA HIS A 253 12.18 -1.89 2.15
C HIS A 253 10.94 -1.08 1.77
N GLU A 254 11.01 0.23 1.95
CA GLU A 254 10.01 1.16 1.46
C GLU A 254 9.86 1.00 -0.08
N GLY A 255 8.61 0.85 -0.53
CA GLY A 255 8.31 0.67 -1.96
C GLY A 255 8.15 -0.78 -2.43
N ILE A 256 8.23 -1.79 -1.55
CA ILE A 256 7.81 -3.14 -1.90
C ILE A 256 6.29 -3.25 -1.77
N PHE A 257 5.62 -3.43 -2.92
CA PHE A 257 4.18 -3.55 -2.96
C PHE A 257 3.73 -5.00 -3.05
N VAL A 258 2.81 -5.37 -2.17
CA VAL A 258 2.16 -6.68 -2.17
C VAL A 258 0.71 -6.46 -2.59
N THR A 259 0.28 -7.13 -3.66
CA THR A 259 -1.12 -7.06 -4.10
C THR A 259 -2.01 -7.86 -3.17
N GLN A 260 -3.30 -7.51 -3.11
CA GLN A 260 -4.29 -8.26 -2.35
C GLN A 260 -4.31 -9.75 -2.74
N ALA A 261 -4.19 -10.06 -4.04
CA ALA A 261 -4.15 -11.44 -4.53
C ALA A 261 -2.92 -12.21 -3.99
N ASN A 262 -1.76 -11.56 -3.93
CA ASN A 262 -0.55 -12.13 -3.34
C ASN A 262 -0.72 -12.37 -1.84
N MET A 263 -1.27 -11.38 -1.12
CA MET A 263 -1.52 -11.50 0.31
C MET A 263 -2.52 -12.63 0.62
N ALA A 264 -3.64 -12.69 -0.11
CA ALA A 264 -4.62 -13.77 0.02
C ALA A 264 -4.01 -15.15 -0.23
N SER A 265 -3.12 -15.26 -1.22
CA SER A 265 -2.41 -16.51 -1.52
C SER A 265 -1.44 -16.93 -0.39
N ILE A 266 -0.70 -15.97 0.16
CA ILE A 266 0.20 -16.20 1.31
C ILE A 266 -0.60 -16.64 2.53
N GLN A 267 -1.71 -15.94 2.84
CA GLN A 267 -2.57 -16.30 3.98
C GLN A 267 -3.20 -17.69 3.84
N ARG A 268 -3.65 -18.04 2.64
CA ARG A 268 -4.15 -19.39 2.35
C ARG A 268 -3.09 -20.46 2.63
N LEU A 269 -1.85 -20.25 2.16
CA LEU A 269 -0.75 -21.18 2.41
C LEU A 269 -0.40 -21.27 3.90
N ARG A 270 -0.37 -20.13 4.62
CA ARG A 270 -0.18 -20.12 6.08
C ARG A 270 -1.28 -20.89 6.81
N SER A 271 -2.54 -20.70 6.42
CA SER A 271 -3.70 -21.42 6.97
C SER A 271 -3.59 -22.92 6.74
N GLN A 272 -3.31 -23.35 5.50
CA GLN A 272 -3.14 -24.77 5.13
C GLN A 272 -1.99 -25.44 5.88
N GLN A 273 -0.94 -24.68 6.20
CA GLN A 273 0.24 -25.16 6.94
C GLN A 273 0.11 -24.98 8.46
N GLY A 274 -1.02 -24.50 8.96
CA GLY A 274 -1.30 -24.36 10.40
C GLY A 274 -0.52 -23.22 11.09
N LEU A 275 -0.03 -22.24 10.34
CA LEU A 275 0.84 -21.18 10.83
C LEU A 275 0.08 -19.97 11.38
N LEU A 276 -1.25 -19.93 11.28
CA LEU A 276 -2.08 -18.79 11.70
C LEU A 276 -2.61 -18.90 13.14
N LYS A 277 -2.25 -19.95 13.87
CA LYS A 277 -2.69 -20.16 15.26
C LYS A 277 -1.75 -19.43 16.21
N SER A 278 -2.22 -18.35 16.83
CA SER A 278 -1.49 -17.67 17.89
C SER A 278 -2.43 -16.86 18.79
N GLU A 279 -2.13 -16.85 20.09
CA GLU A 279 -2.74 -15.98 21.09
C GLU A 279 -1.84 -14.77 21.41
N SER A 280 -0.70 -14.65 20.75
CA SER A 280 0.24 -13.55 20.95
C SER A 280 -0.05 -12.40 20.00
N TRP A 281 -0.30 -11.22 20.51
CA TRP A 281 -0.46 -10.00 19.74
C TRP A 281 0.69 -9.74 18.76
N LYS A 282 1.94 -9.95 19.22
CA LYS A 282 3.11 -9.80 18.34
C LYS A 282 3.00 -10.67 17.09
N VAL A 283 2.65 -11.95 17.28
CA VAL A 283 2.50 -12.89 16.15
C VAL A 283 1.32 -12.50 15.25
N ILE A 284 0.24 -11.96 15.82
CA ILE A 284 -0.89 -11.43 15.05
C ILE A 284 -0.44 -10.30 14.13
N TYR A 285 0.32 -9.31 14.64
CA TYR A 285 0.86 -8.24 13.80
C TYR A 285 1.80 -8.77 12.71
N ASP A 286 2.63 -9.78 13.03
CA ASP A 286 3.52 -10.40 12.04
C ASP A 286 2.76 -11.14 10.93
N LEU A 287 1.60 -11.73 11.24
CA LEU A 287 0.81 -12.55 10.33
C LEU A 287 -0.29 -11.77 9.57
N THR A 288 -0.72 -10.62 10.08
CA THR A 288 -1.77 -9.80 9.46
C THR A 288 -1.21 -8.77 8.49
N ASP A 289 -2.08 -8.21 7.67
CA ASP A 289 -1.74 -7.15 6.74
C ASP A 289 -1.46 -5.83 7.49
N PRO A 290 -0.37 -5.11 7.21
CA PRO A 290 -0.09 -3.84 7.87
C PRO A 290 -1.21 -2.80 7.74
N SER A 291 -1.99 -2.82 6.67
CA SER A 291 -3.08 -1.86 6.46
C SER A 291 -4.18 -1.94 7.53
N ILE A 292 -4.37 -3.10 8.17
CA ILE A 292 -5.36 -3.29 9.24
C ILE A 292 -4.75 -3.15 10.65
N HIS A 293 -3.45 -2.88 10.77
CA HIS A 293 -2.79 -2.78 12.08
C HIS A 293 -3.36 -1.65 12.95
N GLY A 294 -3.87 -0.55 12.33
CA GLY A 294 -4.55 0.50 13.07
C GLY A 294 -5.83 0.02 13.76
N ASP A 295 -6.63 -0.78 13.07
CA ASP A 295 -7.85 -1.37 13.60
C ASP A 295 -7.55 -2.44 14.67
N ILE A 296 -6.52 -3.28 14.44
CA ILE A 296 -6.05 -4.28 15.41
C ILE A 296 -5.55 -3.60 16.68
N ASN A 297 -4.77 -2.53 16.54
CA ASN A 297 -4.19 -1.78 17.66
C ASN A 297 -5.26 -1.18 18.59
N ILE A 298 -6.34 -0.60 18.03
CA ILE A 298 -7.38 -0.04 18.89
C ILE A 298 -8.13 -1.15 19.67
N MET A 299 -8.30 -2.35 19.09
CA MET A 299 -8.90 -3.49 19.79
C MET A 299 -8.00 -3.98 20.93
N GLU A 300 -6.67 -4.07 20.70
CA GLU A 300 -5.70 -4.40 21.72
C GLU A 300 -5.75 -3.40 22.89
N HIS A 301 -5.72 -2.09 22.60
CA HIS A 301 -5.76 -1.04 23.63
C HIS A 301 -7.10 -0.99 24.39
N LYS A 302 -8.17 -1.50 23.81
CA LYS A 302 -9.47 -1.64 24.49
C LYS A 302 -9.58 -2.93 25.29
N GLY A 303 -8.55 -3.78 25.32
CA GLY A 303 -8.52 -5.01 26.10
C GLY A 303 -9.27 -6.19 25.47
N TYR A 304 -9.57 -6.13 24.18
CA TYR A 304 -10.13 -7.28 23.47
C TYR A 304 -9.07 -8.38 23.28
N PRO A 305 -9.46 -9.65 23.14
CA PRO A 305 -8.49 -10.71 22.87
C PRO A 305 -7.90 -10.58 21.46
N PRO A 306 -6.73 -11.21 21.21
CA PRO A 306 -6.17 -11.28 19.86
C PRO A 306 -7.15 -11.87 18.84
N PRO A 307 -7.22 -11.33 17.62
CA PRO A 307 -8.10 -11.86 16.58
C PRO A 307 -7.56 -13.16 15.99
N VAL A 308 -8.42 -13.88 15.30
CA VAL A 308 -8.06 -15.01 14.44
C VAL A 308 -7.76 -14.48 13.05
N PRO A 309 -6.50 -14.50 12.56
CA PRO A 309 -6.17 -14.11 11.20
C PRO A 309 -6.60 -15.18 10.20
N GLY A 310 -7.03 -14.76 9.02
CA GLY A 310 -7.34 -15.68 7.92
C GLY A 310 -8.53 -16.62 8.20
N LEU A 311 -9.52 -16.18 9.01
CA LEU A 311 -10.71 -16.99 9.30
C LEU A 311 -11.53 -17.23 8.04
N GLU A 312 -11.79 -18.52 7.74
CA GLU A 312 -12.68 -18.90 6.66
C GLU A 312 -14.14 -18.89 7.12
N LEU A 313 -14.96 -18.02 6.53
CA LEU A 313 -16.41 -18.06 6.69
C LEU A 313 -16.99 -19.07 5.71
N ARG A 314 -17.82 -19.96 6.23
CA ARG A 314 -18.43 -21.07 5.46
C ARG A 314 -19.96 -20.97 5.53
N ASN A 315 -20.61 -21.21 4.39
CA ASN A 315 -22.07 -21.29 4.34
C ASN A 315 -22.60 -22.61 4.93
N ALA A 316 -23.92 -22.78 4.96
CA ALA A 316 -24.58 -23.99 5.44
C ALA A 316 -24.10 -25.26 4.71
N GLU A 317 -23.66 -25.14 3.46
CA GLU A 317 -23.11 -26.27 2.66
C GLU A 317 -21.62 -26.50 2.92
N ARG A 318 -21.02 -25.84 3.93
CA ARG A 318 -19.59 -25.87 4.30
C ARG A 318 -18.63 -25.35 3.24
N LYS A 319 -19.12 -24.69 2.19
CA LYS A 319 -18.27 -24.01 1.20
C LYS A 319 -17.73 -22.70 1.78
N ILE A 320 -16.45 -22.41 1.49
CA ILE A 320 -15.83 -21.15 1.88
C ILE A 320 -16.47 -20.03 1.05
N VAL A 321 -17.12 -19.07 1.74
CA VAL A 321 -17.72 -17.88 1.16
C VAL A 321 -16.72 -16.74 1.13
N ALA A 322 -15.92 -16.60 2.20
CA ALA A 322 -14.90 -15.58 2.31
C ALA A 322 -13.78 -16.01 3.27
N THR A 323 -12.60 -15.42 3.09
CA THR A 323 -11.49 -15.48 4.04
C THR A 323 -11.31 -14.09 4.62
N ILE A 324 -11.42 -13.96 5.93
CA ILE A 324 -11.39 -12.69 6.67
C ILE A 324 -9.99 -12.42 7.16
N ASP A 325 -9.52 -11.17 7.04
CA ASP A 325 -8.13 -10.81 7.37
C ASP A 325 -7.87 -10.86 8.89
N ALA A 326 -8.81 -10.39 9.72
CA ALA A 326 -8.78 -10.54 11.17
C ALA A 326 -10.20 -10.66 11.73
N ALA A 327 -10.47 -11.62 12.62
CA ALA A 327 -11.80 -11.88 13.14
C ALA A 327 -11.80 -12.14 14.64
N TRP A 328 -12.87 -11.70 15.30
CA TRP A 328 -13.24 -12.02 16.69
C TRP A 328 -14.54 -12.84 16.69
N PRO A 329 -14.45 -14.17 16.53
CA PRO A 329 -15.62 -15.02 16.32
C PRO A 329 -16.66 -14.92 17.42
N ASN A 330 -16.22 -14.83 18.69
CA ASN A 330 -17.11 -14.71 19.85
C ASN A 330 -17.93 -13.42 19.85
N LEU A 331 -17.45 -12.37 19.18
CA LEU A 331 -18.11 -11.07 19.06
C LEU A 331 -18.84 -10.93 17.73
N LYS A 332 -18.65 -11.85 16.79
CA LYS A 332 -19.06 -11.75 15.37
C LYS A 332 -18.62 -10.43 14.72
N VAL A 333 -17.42 -10.00 15.07
CA VAL A 333 -16.76 -8.81 14.55
C VAL A 333 -15.56 -9.23 13.70
N ALA A 334 -15.36 -8.56 12.60
CA ALA A 334 -14.25 -8.86 11.71
C ALA A 334 -13.78 -7.63 10.92
N ILE A 335 -12.54 -7.71 10.40
CA ILE A 335 -11.96 -6.76 9.46
C ILE A 335 -11.66 -7.51 8.17
N SER A 336 -12.06 -6.94 7.05
CA SER A 336 -11.75 -7.50 5.74
C SER A 336 -11.30 -6.42 4.75
N LEU A 337 -10.23 -6.71 4.04
CA LEU A 337 -9.71 -5.89 2.93
C LEU A 337 -10.61 -5.97 1.69
N THR A 338 -11.44 -7.00 1.61
CA THR A 338 -12.49 -7.12 0.59
C THR A 338 -13.86 -6.84 1.18
N PRO A 339 -14.75 -6.13 0.46
CA PRO A 339 -16.14 -6.00 0.89
C PRO A 339 -16.79 -7.38 1.00
N VAL A 340 -17.18 -7.76 2.21
CA VAL A 340 -17.86 -9.02 2.52
C VAL A 340 -19.09 -8.73 3.37
N LYS A 341 -20.20 -9.39 3.06
CA LYS A 341 -21.38 -9.44 3.92
C LYS A 341 -21.64 -10.90 4.25
N PHE A 342 -21.75 -11.21 5.52
CA PHE A 342 -21.99 -12.59 5.97
C PHE A 342 -22.88 -12.60 7.21
N GLU A 343 -24.08 -13.15 7.06
CA GLU A 343 -25.07 -13.33 8.14
C GLU A 343 -25.12 -12.14 9.12
N ASP A 344 -25.04 -12.42 10.42
CA ASP A 344 -25.06 -11.48 11.53
C ASP A 344 -23.66 -10.99 11.98
N TRP A 345 -22.65 -11.12 11.09
CA TRP A 345 -21.33 -10.58 11.35
C TRP A 345 -21.25 -9.06 11.04
N LYS A 346 -20.61 -8.31 11.93
CA LYS A 346 -20.19 -6.94 11.66
C LYS A 346 -18.78 -6.97 11.03
N ILE A 347 -18.72 -6.80 9.73
CA ILE A 347 -17.45 -6.85 8.97
C ILE A 347 -17.10 -5.42 8.54
N PHE A 348 -15.95 -4.94 9.00
CA PHE A 348 -15.48 -3.58 8.79
C PHE A 348 -14.38 -3.55 7.71
N SER A 349 -14.33 -2.48 6.94
CA SER A 349 -13.19 -2.14 6.11
C SER A 349 -12.10 -1.42 6.93
N VAL A 350 -10.96 -1.17 6.31
CA VAL A 350 -9.82 -0.48 6.94
C VAL A 350 -10.23 0.85 7.56
N GLY A 351 -9.94 1.02 8.85
CA GLY A 351 -10.22 2.23 9.62
C GLY A 351 -11.70 2.41 10.00
N GLU A 352 -12.64 1.60 9.50
CA GLU A 352 -14.05 1.71 9.91
C GLU A 352 -14.26 1.25 11.35
N LEU A 353 -13.56 0.21 11.77
CA LEU A 353 -13.59 -0.25 13.16
C LEU A 353 -13.04 0.83 14.11
N VAL A 354 -11.97 1.52 13.71
CA VAL A 354 -11.44 2.68 14.46
C VAL A 354 -12.50 3.76 14.61
N LYS A 355 -13.22 4.09 13.53
CA LYS A 355 -14.32 5.08 13.58
C LYS A 355 -15.45 4.66 14.50
N GLU A 356 -15.90 3.42 14.41
CA GLU A 356 -16.98 2.87 15.21
C GLU A 356 -16.65 2.96 16.70
N ILE A 357 -15.45 2.53 17.10
CA ILE A 357 -15.00 2.61 18.50
C ILE A 357 -14.86 4.05 18.98
N GLN A 358 -14.36 4.97 18.14
CA GLN A 358 -14.24 6.39 18.49
C GLN A 358 -15.60 7.08 18.65
N SER A 359 -16.64 6.61 17.96
CA SER A 359 -18.02 7.11 18.10
C SER A 359 -18.79 6.50 19.28
N GLY A 360 -18.12 5.68 20.09
CA GLY A 360 -18.72 5.06 21.29
C GLY A 360 -19.29 3.67 21.05
N GLY A 361 -19.05 3.08 19.89
CA GLY A 361 -19.41 1.67 19.62
C GLY A 361 -18.65 0.71 20.52
N SER A 362 -19.32 -0.34 20.97
CA SER A 362 -18.76 -1.47 21.73
C SER A 362 -19.32 -2.78 21.18
N PHE A 363 -18.61 -3.89 21.42
CA PHE A 363 -18.95 -5.22 20.90
C PHE A 363 -19.00 -6.27 22.00
#